data_77cff543c83c09135aab1a6fd1829561
#
_entry.id   77cff543c83c09135aab1a6fd1829561
#
_cell.length_a   1.000
_cell.length_b   1.000
_cell.length_c   1.000
_cell.angle_alpha   90.00
_cell.angle_beta   90.00
_cell.angle_gamma   90.00
#
_symmetry.space_group_name_H-M   'P 1'
#
loop_
_entity.id
_entity.type
_entity.pdbx_description
1 polymer ?
#
loop_
_entity_poly.entity_id
_entity_poly.type
_entity_poly.pdbx_seq_one_letter_code
_entity_poly.pdbx_strand_id
1 'polypeptide(L)'
;NSQKTFRVGFLPVTCHLTCPVTDWINKSMTGKGFFFPVRFSGWPELKEAFLADNLQATFILAPMAMALRQQGIPLKIVYLGHRDGTALMGHKDSDIHSFKDLKDKTIAVPNRFSNQRLIIYKGLKDNGMKLEDVKLLELPPPDMPAALQSKAVDAVTSGEPFMAQTEMDGYSRVLYQAKELWPNFISCVLAVHERVIQEQPEVVQQLVDGIARSGKWLDADIEHRMEASQDVAQQYYHQDPRLLRFVLSKPPDRVTYSNLMLAQKDFEEIEALALEAGILEGPIPFQEYTDTSFSEKTQGIEPYQWNPGK
;
A
#
# COMPACT_ATOMS: atom_id res chain seq x y z
N ASN A 1 14.34 30.81 -11.86
CA ASN A 1 13.19 29.88 -11.97
C ASN A 1 13.64 28.48 -11.57
N SER A 2 13.79 28.25 -10.25
CA SER A 2 13.96 26.88 -9.77
C SER A 2 12.62 26.16 -9.92
N GLN A 3 12.50 25.24 -10.86
CA GLN A 3 11.44 24.27 -10.86
C GLN A 3 11.46 23.60 -9.48
N LYS A 4 10.42 23.84 -8.67
CA LYS A 4 10.28 23.14 -7.38
C LYS A 4 10.20 21.65 -7.69
N THR A 5 11.17 20.88 -7.19
CA THR A 5 11.19 19.43 -7.36
C THR A 5 9.96 18.82 -6.71
N PHE A 6 9.16 18.08 -7.48
CA PHE A 6 8.00 17.36 -6.95
C PHE A 6 8.42 15.99 -6.46
N ARG A 7 8.43 15.80 -5.13
CA ARG A 7 8.93 14.59 -4.47
C ARG A 7 7.75 13.74 -3.98
N VAL A 8 7.78 12.45 -4.31
CA VAL A 8 6.73 11.48 -3.94
C VAL A 8 7.35 10.35 -3.13
N GLY A 9 6.86 10.17 -1.90
CA GLY A 9 7.35 9.13 -1.00
C GLY A 9 6.74 7.77 -1.29
N PHE A 10 7.54 6.70 -1.12
CA PHE A 10 7.08 5.33 -1.25
C PHE A 10 7.92 4.36 -0.40
N LEU A 11 7.33 3.23 -0.03
CA LEU A 11 8.02 2.07 0.53
C LEU A 11 8.18 1.00 -0.57
N PRO A 12 9.14 0.06 -0.41
CA PRO A 12 9.32 -1.04 -1.37
C PRO A 12 8.25 -2.13 -1.21
N VAL A 13 6.99 -1.75 -1.36
CA VAL A 13 5.79 -2.60 -1.25
C VAL A 13 4.97 -2.50 -2.53
N THR A 14 4.18 -3.53 -2.82
CA THR A 14 3.41 -3.58 -4.07
C THR A 14 2.33 -2.51 -4.15
N CYS A 15 1.78 -2.04 -3.02
CA CYS A 15 0.77 -0.98 -3.03
C CYS A 15 1.33 0.41 -3.40
N HIS A 16 2.64 0.55 -3.52
CA HIS A 16 3.30 1.75 -4.01
C HIS A 16 3.91 1.59 -5.41
N LEU A 17 3.77 0.41 -6.01
CA LEU A 17 4.47 0.02 -7.25
C LEU A 17 4.20 0.97 -8.43
N THR A 18 2.99 1.51 -8.54
CA THR A 18 2.64 2.43 -9.62
C THR A 18 3.45 3.72 -9.59
N CYS A 19 4.01 4.11 -8.45
CA CYS A 19 4.91 5.27 -8.33
C CYS A 19 6.22 5.05 -9.11
N PRO A 20 7.07 4.07 -8.74
CA PRO A 20 8.29 3.82 -9.51
C PRO A 20 8.02 3.37 -10.94
N VAL A 21 6.94 2.63 -11.21
CA VAL A 21 6.59 2.22 -12.57
C VAL A 21 6.31 3.45 -13.44
N THR A 22 5.59 4.44 -12.93
CA THR A 22 5.33 5.69 -13.66
C THR A 22 6.63 6.41 -14.01
N ASP A 23 7.54 6.54 -13.05
CA ASP A 23 8.83 7.19 -13.28
C ASP A 23 9.67 6.41 -14.30
N TRP A 24 9.75 5.10 -14.15
CA TRP A 24 10.50 4.21 -15.03
C TRP A 24 9.98 4.26 -16.48
N ILE A 25 8.67 4.21 -16.69
CA ILE A 25 8.07 4.31 -18.02
C ILE A 25 8.37 5.67 -18.65
N ASN A 26 8.17 6.77 -17.91
CA ASN A 26 8.43 8.11 -18.43
C ASN A 26 9.91 8.31 -18.80
N LYS A 27 10.83 7.86 -17.97
CA LYS A 27 12.27 7.91 -18.28
C LYS A 27 12.62 7.08 -19.49
N SER A 28 11.99 5.92 -19.66
CA SER A 28 12.21 5.04 -20.82
C SER A 28 11.66 5.64 -22.13
N MET A 29 10.50 6.30 -22.06
CA MET A 29 9.87 6.90 -23.24
C MET A 29 10.47 8.25 -23.64
N THR A 30 10.80 9.10 -22.65
CA THR A 30 11.15 10.52 -22.89
C THR A 30 12.55 10.89 -22.44
N GLY A 31 13.26 9.98 -21.77
CA GLY A 31 14.59 10.24 -21.20
C GLY A 31 14.58 10.91 -19.84
N LYS A 32 13.42 11.34 -19.32
CA LYS A 32 13.31 11.98 -18.00
C LYS A 32 11.95 11.77 -17.36
N GLY A 33 11.95 11.76 -16.00
CA GLY A 33 10.73 11.78 -15.21
C GLY A 33 10.20 13.19 -15.00
N PHE A 34 8.96 13.30 -14.49
CA PHE A 34 8.34 14.58 -14.16
C PHE A 34 8.17 14.80 -12.65
N PHE A 35 8.55 13.82 -11.84
CA PHE A 35 8.56 13.86 -10.39
C PHE A 35 9.76 13.07 -9.87
N PHE A 36 10.04 13.16 -8.57
CA PHE A 36 11.17 12.48 -7.95
C PHE A 36 10.66 11.46 -6.91
N PRO A 37 10.71 10.15 -7.21
CA PRO A 37 10.33 9.14 -6.23
C PRO A 37 11.40 9.00 -5.13
N VAL A 38 10.96 8.98 -3.86
CA VAL A 38 11.84 8.90 -2.69
C VAL A 38 11.48 7.66 -1.88
N ARG A 39 12.42 6.72 -1.78
CA ARG A 39 12.23 5.47 -1.06
C ARG A 39 12.47 5.62 0.45
N PHE A 40 11.59 5.01 1.23
CA PHE A 40 11.73 4.85 2.68
C PHE A 40 11.65 3.37 3.03
N SER A 41 12.15 2.99 4.21
CA SER A 41 12.11 1.60 4.69
C SER A 41 10.96 1.34 5.66
N GLY A 42 10.47 2.37 6.34
CA GLY A 42 9.43 2.25 7.35
C GLY A 42 8.43 3.40 7.34
N TRP A 43 7.28 3.16 7.95
CA TRP A 43 6.19 4.13 8.01
C TRP A 43 6.51 5.36 8.86
N PRO A 44 7.21 5.26 10.02
CA PRO A 44 7.53 6.44 10.81
C PRO A 44 8.37 7.47 10.04
N GLU A 45 9.40 7.04 9.33
CA GLU A 45 10.30 7.92 8.58
C GLU A 45 9.58 8.59 7.41
N LEU A 46 8.76 7.83 6.68
CA LEU A 46 7.96 8.37 5.58
C LEU A 46 6.96 9.41 6.08
N LYS A 47 6.25 9.11 7.17
CA LYS A 47 5.31 10.03 7.79
C LYS A 47 6.00 11.34 8.20
N GLU A 48 7.14 11.25 8.88
CA GLU A 48 7.88 12.44 9.32
C GLU A 48 8.35 13.30 8.15
N ALA A 49 8.84 12.68 7.07
CA ALA A 49 9.26 13.40 5.86
C ALA A 49 8.07 14.14 5.21
N PHE A 50 6.90 13.52 5.18
CA PHE A 50 5.69 14.16 4.66
C PHE A 50 5.22 15.31 5.55
N LEU A 51 5.18 15.12 6.86
CA LEU A 51 4.79 16.17 7.81
C LEU A 51 5.76 17.36 7.80
N ALA A 52 7.03 17.12 7.53
CA ALA A 52 8.06 18.16 7.45
C ALA A 52 8.12 18.88 6.10
N ASP A 53 7.14 18.66 5.21
CA ASP A 53 7.10 19.23 3.85
C ASP A 53 8.28 18.82 2.94
N ASN A 54 8.97 17.75 3.27
CA ASN A 54 10.04 17.18 2.43
C ASN A 54 9.50 16.38 1.24
N LEU A 55 8.20 16.07 1.25
CA LEU A 55 7.48 15.40 0.18
C LEU A 55 6.26 16.25 -0.18
N GLN A 56 5.98 16.42 -1.47
CA GLN A 56 4.76 17.05 -1.97
C GLN A 56 3.57 16.10 -1.93
N ALA A 57 3.85 14.83 -2.20
CA ALA A 57 2.88 13.74 -2.15
C ALA A 57 3.54 12.50 -1.57
N THR A 58 2.75 11.56 -1.10
CA THR A 58 3.27 10.27 -0.64
C THR A 58 2.21 9.18 -0.76
N PHE A 59 2.65 7.96 -1.06
CA PHE A 59 1.85 6.78 -0.74
C PHE A 59 1.89 6.58 0.78
N ILE A 60 0.75 6.29 1.37
CA ILE A 60 0.58 6.22 2.82
C ILE A 60 -0.56 5.25 3.16
N LEU A 61 -0.53 4.67 4.34
CA LEU A 61 -1.61 3.82 4.85
C LEU A 61 -2.92 4.63 4.92
N ALA A 62 -4.03 4.06 4.44
CA ALA A 62 -5.30 4.77 4.39
C ALA A 62 -5.78 5.25 5.77
N PRO A 63 -5.82 4.41 6.83
CA PRO A 63 -6.22 4.90 8.15
C PRO A 63 -5.25 5.95 8.72
N MET A 64 -3.96 5.87 8.39
CA MET A 64 -2.98 6.87 8.80
C MET A 64 -3.28 8.24 8.19
N ALA A 65 -3.59 8.29 6.89
CA ALA A 65 -3.98 9.54 6.22
C ALA A 65 -5.24 10.13 6.85
N MET A 66 -6.25 9.31 7.13
CA MET A 66 -7.49 9.74 7.77
C MET A 66 -7.23 10.30 9.17
N ALA A 67 -6.44 9.61 9.98
CA ALA A 67 -6.09 10.05 11.33
C ALA A 67 -5.27 11.33 11.33
N LEU A 68 -4.31 11.48 10.42
CA LEU A 68 -3.54 12.72 10.27
C LEU A 68 -4.43 13.90 9.91
N ARG A 69 -5.37 13.71 8.99
CA ARG A 69 -6.35 14.76 8.66
C ARG A 69 -7.19 15.13 9.87
N GLN A 70 -7.66 14.16 10.64
CA GLN A 70 -8.42 14.39 11.86
C GLN A 70 -7.60 15.19 12.90
N GLN A 71 -6.29 15.01 12.94
CA GLN A 71 -5.36 15.76 13.77
C GLN A 71 -5.04 17.16 13.22
N GLY A 72 -5.62 17.55 12.10
CA GLY A 72 -5.46 18.88 11.51
C GLY A 72 -4.38 19.01 10.47
N ILE A 73 -3.76 17.91 10.02
CA ILE A 73 -2.78 17.94 8.92
C ILE A 73 -3.52 18.19 7.60
N PRO A 74 -3.19 19.28 6.86
CA PRO A 74 -3.92 19.68 5.65
C PRO A 74 -3.50 18.84 4.45
N LEU A 75 -3.99 17.60 4.39
CA LEU A 75 -3.78 16.66 3.31
C LEU A 75 -5.09 16.25 2.64
N LYS A 76 -5.00 15.77 1.40
CA LYS A 76 -6.10 15.13 0.68
C LYS A 76 -5.62 13.82 0.08
N ILE A 77 -6.42 12.78 0.22
CA ILE A 77 -6.28 11.54 -0.53
C ILE A 77 -6.82 11.79 -1.93
N VAL A 78 -6.04 11.46 -2.96
CA VAL A 78 -6.41 11.73 -4.36
C VAL A 78 -6.51 10.46 -5.23
N TYR A 79 -5.92 9.33 -4.79
CA TYR A 79 -5.94 8.08 -5.54
C TYR A 79 -5.61 6.88 -4.64
N LEU A 80 -5.79 5.64 -5.15
CA LEU A 80 -5.45 4.41 -4.43
C LEU A 80 -4.09 3.85 -4.89
N GLY A 81 -3.47 3.01 -4.05
CA GLY A 81 -2.25 2.29 -4.37
C GLY A 81 -2.51 1.06 -5.23
N HIS A 82 -3.20 0.08 -4.68
CA HIS A 82 -3.72 -1.10 -5.37
C HIS A 82 -4.85 -1.72 -4.53
N ARG A 83 -5.43 -2.80 -5.03
CA ARG A 83 -6.39 -3.61 -4.27
C ARG A 83 -5.79 -4.96 -3.93
N ASP A 84 -6.23 -5.53 -2.82
CA ASP A 84 -5.77 -6.82 -2.26
C ASP A 84 -4.28 -6.74 -1.85
N GLY A 85 -3.51 -7.80 -2.05
CA GLY A 85 -2.05 -7.78 -1.81
C GLY A 85 -1.63 -7.71 -0.36
N THR A 86 -2.42 -8.30 0.55
CA THR A 86 -2.09 -8.46 1.96
C THR A 86 -2.53 -9.86 2.42
N ALA A 87 -1.73 -10.46 3.28
CA ALA A 87 -2.03 -11.76 3.88
C ALA A 87 -1.63 -11.78 5.35
N LEU A 88 -2.24 -12.68 6.10
CA LEU A 88 -1.79 -13.06 7.44
C LEU A 88 -1.04 -14.38 7.34
N MET A 89 0.23 -14.38 7.73
CA MET A 89 1.12 -15.52 7.63
C MET A 89 1.48 -16.04 9.01
N GLY A 90 1.44 -17.37 9.18
CA GLY A 90 1.96 -18.05 10.36
C GLY A 90 3.17 -18.91 9.98
N HIS A 91 3.97 -19.30 10.98
CA HIS A 91 5.07 -20.25 10.76
C HIS A 91 4.50 -21.63 10.48
N LYS A 92 5.04 -22.34 9.47
CA LYS A 92 4.54 -23.65 9.08
C LYS A 92 4.64 -24.71 10.18
N ASP A 93 5.59 -24.54 11.12
CA ASP A 93 5.81 -25.47 12.23
C ASP A 93 4.97 -25.14 13.46
N SER A 94 4.13 -24.09 13.39
CA SER A 94 3.25 -23.68 14.49
C SER A 94 1.92 -24.42 14.45
N ASP A 95 1.22 -24.44 15.58
CA ASP A 95 -0.16 -24.95 15.70
C ASP A 95 -1.21 -23.92 15.30
N ILE A 96 -0.80 -22.79 14.70
CA ILE A 96 -1.70 -21.70 14.31
C ILE A 96 -2.28 -22.00 12.94
N HIS A 97 -3.61 -22.23 12.89
CA HIS A 97 -4.36 -22.54 11.66
C HIS A 97 -5.55 -21.61 11.46
N SER A 98 -5.96 -20.87 12.48
CA SER A 98 -7.14 -20.00 12.46
C SER A 98 -6.98 -18.83 13.41
N PHE A 99 -7.92 -17.86 13.38
CA PHE A 99 -7.93 -16.75 14.33
C PHE A 99 -8.00 -17.22 15.80
N LYS A 100 -8.73 -18.32 16.08
CA LYS A 100 -8.85 -18.83 17.44
C LYS A 100 -7.50 -19.27 18.03
N ASP A 101 -6.61 -19.75 17.19
CA ASP A 101 -5.27 -20.18 17.58
C ASP A 101 -4.32 -19.01 17.90
N LEU A 102 -4.73 -17.80 17.57
CA LEU A 102 -3.91 -16.58 17.81
C LEU A 102 -4.00 -16.07 19.25
N LYS A 103 -4.87 -16.62 20.08
CA LYS A 103 -4.99 -16.20 21.47
C LYS A 103 -3.62 -16.27 22.16
N ASP A 104 -3.26 -15.19 22.85
CA ASP A 104 -1.98 -15.02 23.58
C ASP A 104 -0.74 -15.03 22.66
N LYS A 105 -0.92 -14.90 21.35
CA LYS A 105 0.17 -14.86 20.36
C LYS A 105 0.55 -13.44 20.00
N THR A 106 1.79 -13.29 19.53
CA THR A 106 2.32 -12.01 19.03
C THR A 106 2.19 -11.94 17.52
N ILE A 107 1.54 -10.88 17.03
CA ILE A 107 1.32 -10.62 15.61
C ILE A 107 2.01 -9.32 15.24
N ALA A 108 2.91 -9.36 14.25
CA ALA A 108 3.50 -8.15 13.70
C ALA A 108 2.56 -7.50 12.69
N VAL A 109 2.36 -6.19 12.85
CA VAL A 109 1.60 -5.33 11.94
C VAL A 109 2.48 -4.16 11.49
N PRO A 110 2.22 -3.54 10.32
CA PRO A 110 3.10 -2.48 9.83
C PRO A 110 3.00 -1.19 10.65
N ASN A 111 1.83 -0.89 11.18
CA ASN A 111 1.58 0.31 11.97
C ASN A 111 0.23 0.22 12.66
N ARG A 112 0.05 0.96 13.76
CA ARG A 112 -1.24 1.08 14.46
C ARG A 112 -2.35 1.58 13.52
N PHE A 113 -2.01 2.53 12.63
CA PHE A 113 -2.96 3.15 11.69
C PHE A 113 -2.93 2.44 10.35
N SER A 114 -3.16 1.12 10.35
CA SER A 114 -3.14 0.29 9.14
C SER A 114 -4.42 -0.54 9.00
N ASN A 115 -4.82 -0.79 7.75
CA ASN A 115 -5.91 -1.72 7.47
C ASN A 115 -5.54 -3.17 7.82
N GLN A 116 -4.25 -3.50 7.88
CA GLN A 116 -3.77 -4.79 8.36
C GLN A 116 -4.17 -5.00 9.83
N ARG A 117 -4.02 -3.98 10.67
CA ARG A 117 -4.50 -4.02 12.06
C ARG A 117 -6.03 -4.18 12.11
N LEU A 118 -6.76 -3.51 11.23
CA LEU A 118 -8.22 -3.60 11.16
C LEU A 118 -8.69 -4.98 10.72
N ILE A 119 -7.97 -5.65 9.83
CA ILE A 119 -8.25 -7.06 9.45
C ILE A 119 -8.09 -7.98 10.66
N ILE A 120 -7.03 -7.81 11.45
CA ILE A 120 -6.85 -8.59 12.68
C ILE A 120 -8.02 -8.35 13.62
N TYR A 121 -8.40 -7.11 13.85
CA TYR A 121 -9.56 -6.75 14.66
C TYR A 121 -10.83 -7.45 14.16
N LYS A 122 -11.11 -7.35 12.87
CA LYS A 122 -12.30 -7.95 12.24
C LYS A 122 -12.29 -9.48 12.37
N GLY A 123 -11.18 -10.11 12.06
CA GLY A 123 -11.05 -11.57 12.16
C GLY A 123 -11.22 -12.09 13.60
N LEU A 124 -10.66 -11.39 14.56
CA LEU A 124 -10.84 -11.73 15.98
C LEU A 124 -12.31 -11.57 16.40
N LYS A 125 -12.93 -10.44 16.06
CA LYS A 125 -14.33 -10.15 16.36
C LYS A 125 -15.25 -11.21 15.76
N ASP A 126 -15.05 -11.59 14.51
CA ASP A 126 -15.85 -12.62 13.82
C ASP A 126 -15.71 -14.01 14.47
N ASN A 127 -14.68 -14.22 15.27
CA ASN A 127 -14.42 -15.45 16.02
C ASN A 127 -14.69 -15.31 17.52
N GLY A 128 -15.43 -14.27 17.94
CA GLY A 128 -15.79 -14.05 19.34
C GLY A 128 -14.63 -13.62 20.24
N MET A 129 -13.56 -13.11 19.64
CA MET A 129 -12.35 -12.66 20.32
C MET A 129 -12.23 -11.15 20.31
N LYS A 130 -11.33 -10.63 21.14
CA LYS A 130 -11.02 -9.19 21.27
C LYS A 130 -9.58 -8.92 20.86
N LEU A 131 -9.28 -7.66 20.55
CA LEU A 131 -7.93 -7.25 20.22
C LEU A 131 -6.94 -7.52 21.35
N GLU A 132 -7.40 -7.41 22.60
CA GLU A 132 -6.61 -7.68 23.80
C GLU A 132 -6.24 -9.17 23.98
N ASP A 133 -6.89 -10.06 23.22
CA ASP A 133 -6.54 -11.50 23.24
C ASP A 133 -5.24 -11.80 22.52
N VAL A 134 -4.70 -10.84 21.77
CA VAL A 134 -3.43 -10.97 21.05
C VAL A 134 -2.50 -9.82 21.42
N LYS A 135 -1.20 -10.01 21.18
CA LYS A 135 -0.19 -8.96 21.34
C LYS A 135 0.20 -8.47 19.95
N LEU A 136 -0.03 -7.19 19.69
CA LEU A 136 0.37 -6.55 18.44
C LEU A 136 1.71 -5.86 18.58
N LEU A 137 2.60 -6.10 17.62
CA LEU A 137 3.93 -5.50 17.55
C LEU A 137 4.07 -4.81 16.20
N GLU A 138 4.49 -3.54 16.20
CA GLU A 138 4.77 -2.81 14.97
C GLU A 138 6.18 -3.13 14.47
N LEU A 139 6.29 -3.57 13.21
CA LEU A 139 7.56 -3.80 12.54
C LEU A 139 7.53 -3.19 11.14
N PRO A 140 8.67 -2.67 10.65
CA PRO A 140 8.80 -2.32 9.25
C PRO A 140 8.53 -3.56 8.38
N PRO A 141 7.79 -3.43 7.27
CA PRO A 141 7.48 -4.58 6.41
C PRO A 141 8.71 -5.41 5.99
N PRO A 142 9.87 -4.81 5.64
CA PRO A 142 11.06 -5.58 5.28
C PRO A 142 11.61 -6.46 6.41
N ASP A 143 11.31 -6.15 7.67
CA ASP A 143 11.82 -6.90 8.83
C ASP A 143 10.91 -8.08 9.22
N MET A 144 9.71 -8.14 8.69
CA MET A 144 8.74 -9.18 9.06
C MET A 144 9.14 -10.60 8.67
N PRO A 145 9.70 -10.85 7.46
CA PRO A 145 10.13 -12.20 7.10
C PRO A 145 11.11 -12.81 8.10
N ALA A 146 12.15 -12.08 8.47
CA ALA A 146 13.15 -12.57 9.44
C ALA A 146 12.53 -12.79 10.83
N ALA A 147 11.63 -11.91 11.27
CA ALA A 147 10.96 -12.05 12.56
C ALA A 147 10.09 -13.30 12.62
N LEU A 148 9.39 -13.64 11.55
CA LEU A 148 8.59 -14.87 11.47
C LEU A 148 9.50 -16.11 11.40
N GLN A 149 10.51 -16.08 10.57
CA GLN A 149 11.45 -17.21 10.40
C GLN A 149 12.12 -17.58 11.72
N SER A 150 12.59 -16.59 12.47
CA SER A 150 13.22 -16.79 13.78
C SER A 150 12.26 -17.11 14.92
N LYS A 151 10.95 -17.02 14.64
CA LYS A 151 9.88 -17.19 15.64
C LYS A 151 9.89 -16.09 16.73
N ALA A 152 10.49 -14.94 16.45
CA ALA A 152 10.40 -13.76 17.32
C ALA A 152 8.96 -13.24 17.41
N VAL A 153 8.17 -13.47 16.36
CA VAL A 153 6.72 -13.28 16.34
C VAL A 153 6.05 -14.56 15.86
N ASP A 154 4.77 -14.73 16.22
CA ASP A 154 4.00 -15.93 15.86
C ASP A 154 3.30 -15.81 14.52
N ALA A 155 2.97 -14.60 14.12
CA ALA A 155 2.33 -14.29 12.84
C ALA A 155 2.73 -12.90 12.37
N VAL A 156 2.63 -12.67 11.07
CA VAL A 156 2.90 -11.37 10.45
C VAL A 156 1.83 -11.03 9.45
N THR A 157 1.52 -9.74 9.32
CA THR A 157 0.64 -9.23 8.28
C THR A 157 1.16 -7.90 7.76
N SER A 158 1.28 -7.78 6.46
CA SER A 158 1.72 -6.57 5.78
C SER A 158 1.31 -6.64 4.32
N GLY A 159 1.54 -5.55 3.61
CA GLY A 159 1.50 -5.53 2.15
C GLY A 159 2.61 -6.39 1.55
N GLU A 160 2.38 -6.84 0.31
CA GLU A 160 3.36 -7.59 -0.46
C GLU A 160 4.55 -6.67 -0.87
N PRO A 161 5.74 -7.22 -1.17
CA PRO A 161 6.02 -8.64 -1.47
C PRO A 161 6.47 -9.47 -0.26
N PHE A 162 6.48 -8.92 0.94
CA PHE A 162 7.10 -9.54 2.12
C PHE A 162 6.34 -10.78 2.63
N MET A 163 5.03 -10.82 2.47
CA MET A 163 4.25 -12.01 2.83
C MET A 163 4.56 -13.15 1.85
N ALA A 164 4.58 -12.86 0.56
CA ALA A 164 4.97 -13.82 -0.46
C ALA A 164 6.43 -14.31 -0.29
N GLN A 165 7.32 -13.46 0.23
CA GLN A 165 8.70 -13.86 0.53
C GLN A 165 8.76 -15.03 1.52
N THR A 166 7.95 -14.98 2.58
CA THR A 166 7.89 -16.06 3.58
C THR A 166 7.39 -17.36 2.97
N GLU A 167 6.45 -17.26 2.03
CA GLU A 167 5.92 -18.41 1.29
C GLU A 167 6.95 -18.97 0.31
N MET A 168 7.60 -18.13 -0.47
CA MET A 168 8.65 -18.52 -1.43
C MET A 168 9.84 -19.17 -0.73
N ASP A 169 10.22 -18.66 0.45
CA ASP A 169 11.30 -19.20 1.27
C ASP A 169 10.89 -20.47 2.04
N GLY A 170 9.62 -20.86 2.02
CA GLY A 170 9.13 -22.16 2.43
C GLY A 170 8.94 -22.39 3.93
N TYR A 171 8.96 -21.35 4.77
CA TYR A 171 8.80 -21.51 6.22
C TYR A 171 7.47 -21.01 6.78
N SER A 172 6.58 -20.54 5.91
CA SER A 172 5.30 -19.97 6.34
C SER A 172 4.10 -20.72 5.79
N ARG A 173 2.96 -20.45 6.40
CA ARG A 173 1.64 -20.88 5.97
C ARG A 173 0.76 -19.66 5.85
N VAL A 174 0.02 -19.52 4.74
CA VAL A 174 -1.01 -18.51 4.60
C VAL A 174 -2.18 -18.89 5.51
N LEU A 175 -2.47 -18.06 6.50
CA LEU A 175 -3.65 -18.23 7.34
C LEU A 175 -4.87 -17.66 6.64
N TYR A 176 -4.76 -16.42 6.15
CA TYR A 176 -5.82 -15.73 5.41
C TYR A 176 -5.22 -14.76 4.39
N GLN A 177 -5.83 -14.68 3.21
CA GLN A 177 -5.67 -13.55 2.31
C GLN A 177 -6.63 -12.45 2.78
N ALA A 178 -6.21 -11.19 2.70
CA ALA A 178 -7.04 -10.06 3.13
C ALA A 178 -8.39 -10.04 2.41
N LYS A 179 -8.41 -10.34 1.11
CA LYS A 179 -9.63 -10.35 0.30
C LYS A 179 -10.69 -11.36 0.75
N GLU A 180 -10.30 -12.41 1.46
CA GLU A 180 -11.24 -13.40 2.02
C GLU A 180 -12.04 -12.81 3.18
N LEU A 181 -11.44 -11.88 3.93
CA LEU A 181 -12.05 -11.22 5.09
C LEU A 181 -12.64 -9.86 4.75
N TRP A 182 -12.06 -9.20 3.78
CA TRP A 182 -12.43 -7.85 3.36
C TRP A 182 -12.30 -7.74 1.83
N PRO A 183 -13.38 -8.03 1.07
CA PRO A 183 -13.36 -7.94 -0.40
C PRO A 183 -12.96 -6.53 -0.87
N ASN A 184 -12.18 -6.48 -1.95
CA ASN A 184 -11.64 -5.24 -2.51
C ASN A 184 -10.73 -4.45 -1.55
N PHE A 185 -10.01 -5.19 -0.72
CA PHE A 185 -9.14 -4.63 0.32
C PHE A 185 -8.21 -3.54 -0.21
N ILE A 186 -8.12 -2.44 0.55
CA ILE A 186 -7.22 -1.31 0.29
C ILE A 186 -6.22 -1.22 1.45
N SER A 187 -4.92 -1.15 1.15
CA SER A 187 -3.89 -0.86 2.15
C SER A 187 -3.49 0.62 2.12
N CYS A 188 -3.08 1.10 0.96
CA CYS A 188 -2.47 2.40 0.80
C CYS A 188 -3.21 3.29 -0.18
N VAL A 189 -3.01 4.58 0.02
CA VAL A 189 -3.56 5.66 -0.79
C VAL A 189 -2.45 6.63 -1.19
N LEU A 190 -2.70 7.45 -2.20
CA LEU A 190 -1.85 8.60 -2.52
C LEU A 190 -2.42 9.84 -1.83
N ALA A 191 -1.63 10.45 -0.96
CA ALA A 191 -1.98 11.68 -0.26
C ALA A 191 -1.12 12.84 -0.75
N VAL A 192 -1.70 14.03 -0.83
CA VAL A 192 -1.04 15.26 -1.28
C VAL A 192 -1.37 16.36 -0.29
N HIS A 193 -0.41 17.22 0.03
CA HIS A 193 -0.68 18.43 0.82
C HIS A 193 -1.69 19.34 0.10
N GLU A 194 -2.66 19.90 0.82
CA GLU A 194 -3.63 20.83 0.23
C GLU A 194 -2.96 22.00 -0.47
N ARG A 195 -1.88 22.52 0.13
CA ARG A 195 -1.09 23.63 -0.47
C ARG A 195 -0.57 23.24 -1.85
N VAL A 196 -0.09 22.01 -2.00
CA VAL A 196 0.43 21.50 -3.28
C VAL A 196 -0.68 21.37 -4.32
N ILE A 197 -1.87 20.94 -3.90
CA ILE A 197 -3.05 20.89 -4.79
C ILE A 197 -3.40 22.30 -5.28
N GLN A 198 -3.31 23.32 -4.43
CA GLN A 198 -3.60 24.71 -4.79
C GLN A 198 -2.52 25.33 -5.68
N GLU A 199 -1.25 25.07 -5.40
CA GLU A 199 -0.12 25.66 -6.12
C GLU A 199 0.24 24.93 -7.42
N GLN A 200 0.08 23.61 -7.46
CA GLN A 200 0.53 22.74 -8.57
C GLN A 200 -0.53 21.69 -8.96
N PRO A 201 -1.81 22.08 -9.18
CA PRO A 201 -2.86 21.10 -9.49
C PRO A 201 -2.58 20.32 -10.77
N GLU A 202 -1.92 20.89 -11.76
CA GLU A 202 -1.57 20.25 -13.01
C GLU A 202 -0.52 19.13 -12.80
N VAL A 203 0.43 19.30 -11.89
CA VAL A 203 1.43 18.26 -11.58
C VAL A 203 0.76 17.13 -10.81
N VAL A 204 -0.15 17.45 -9.88
CA VAL A 204 -0.93 16.45 -9.16
C VAL A 204 -1.76 15.60 -10.13
N GLN A 205 -2.45 16.24 -11.09
CA GLN A 205 -3.21 15.53 -12.10
C GLN A 205 -2.31 14.67 -13.00
N GLN A 206 -1.16 15.20 -13.40
CA GLN A 206 -0.19 14.44 -14.20
C GLN A 206 0.29 13.18 -13.44
N LEU A 207 0.53 13.30 -12.14
CA LEU A 207 0.92 12.18 -11.29
C LEU A 207 -0.21 11.13 -11.20
N VAL A 208 -1.43 11.56 -10.92
CA VAL A 208 -2.60 10.68 -10.83
C VAL A 208 -2.87 9.99 -12.17
N ASP A 209 -2.82 10.73 -13.28
CA ASP A 209 -2.95 10.16 -14.63
C ASP A 209 -1.87 9.12 -14.90
N GLY A 210 -0.63 9.41 -14.55
CA GLY A 210 0.49 8.49 -14.71
C GLY A 210 0.31 7.20 -13.92
N ILE A 211 -0.14 7.31 -12.68
CA ILE A 211 -0.45 6.16 -11.81
C ILE A 211 -1.59 5.32 -12.42
N ALA A 212 -2.65 5.97 -12.91
CA ALA A 212 -3.76 5.29 -13.56
C ALA A 212 -3.32 4.56 -14.83
N ARG A 213 -2.51 5.21 -15.67
CA ARG A 213 -1.95 4.60 -16.88
C ARG A 213 -1.02 3.44 -16.57
N SER A 214 -0.18 3.57 -15.54
CA SER A 214 0.72 2.52 -15.08
C SER A 214 -0.06 1.31 -14.53
N GLY A 215 -1.10 1.55 -13.76
CA GLY A 215 -1.93 0.48 -13.22
C GLY A 215 -2.62 -0.34 -14.30
N LYS A 216 -3.20 0.33 -15.29
CA LYS A 216 -3.82 -0.34 -16.45
C LYS A 216 -2.79 -1.08 -17.30
N TRP A 217 -1.59 -0.53 -17.44
CA TRP A 217 -0.48 -1.17 -18.16
C TRP A 217 -0.04 -2.46 -17.45
N LEU A 218 0.09 -2.43 -16.12
CA LEU A 218 0.45 -3.61 -15.32
C LEU A 218 -0.62 -4.71 -15.41
N ASP A 219 -1.90 -4.35 -15.44
CA ASP A 219 -3.00 -5.32 -15.47
C ASP A 219 -3.30 -5.82 -16.88
N ALA A 220 -2.85 -5.11 -17.93
CA ALA A 220 -3.16 -5.46 -19.31
C ALA A 220 -2.43 -6.71 -19.82
N ASP A 221 -1.22 -6.99 -19.30
CA ASP A 221 -0.38 -8.07 -19.80
C ASP A 221 0.58 -8.54 -18.69
N ILE A 222 0.66 -9.85 -18.49
CA ILE A 222 1.58 -10.44 -17.50
C ILE A 222 3.03 -10.13 -17.84
N GLU A 223 3.39 -10.01 -19.11
CA GLU A 223 4.74 -9.65 -19.55
C GLU A 223 5.12 -8.24 -19.08
N HIS A 224 4.17 -7.31 -19.00
CA HIS A 224 4.38 -5.99 -18.43
C HIS A 224 4.82 -6.09 -16.96
N ARG A 225 4.17 -6.95 -16.19
CA ARG A 225 4.52 -7.18 -14.78
C ARG A 225 5.92 -7.79 -14.64
N MET A 226 6.28 -8.69 -15.53
CA MET A 226 7.59 -9.34 -15.51
C MET A 226 8.71 -8.35 -15.85
N GLU A 227 8.51 -7.51 -16.85
CA GLU A 227 9.45 -6.45 -17.22
C GLU A 227 9.62 -5.42 -16.11
N ALA A 228 8.50 -4.95 -15.55
CA ALA A 228 8.53 -4.02 -14.41
C ALA A 228 9.26 -4.63 -13.20
N SER A 229 9.03 -5.91 -12.92
CA SER A 229 9.66 -6.61 -11.80
C SER A 229 11.18 -6.57 -11.88
N GLN A 230 11.74 -6.76 -13.08
CA GLN A 230 13.19 -6.79 -13.28
C GLN A 230 13.82 -5.43 -12.95
N ASP A 231 13.34 -4.36 -13.55
CA ASP A 231 13.96 -3.05 -13.45
C ASP A 231 13.57 -2.31 -12.16
N VAL A 232 12.31 -2.37 -11.75
CA VAL A 232 11.84 -1.68 -10.57
C VAL A 232 12.44 -2.28 -9.29
N ALA A 233 12.52 -3.61 -9.21
CA ALA A 233 13.13 -4.26 -8.05
C ALA A 233 14.59 -3.82 -7.85
N GLN A 234 15.36 -3.73 -8.92
CA GLN A 234 16.76 -3.34 -8.87
C GLN A 234 16.98 -1.85 -8.66
N GLN A 235 16.28 -1.02 -9.44
CA GLN A 235 16.52 0.43 -9.49
C GLN A 235 15.83 1.21 -8.38
N TYR A 236 14.65 0.76 -7.93
CA TYR A 236 13.82 1.51 -6.98
C TYR A 236 13.64 0.81 -5.64
N TYR A 237 13.45 -0.51 -5.63
CA TYR A 237 13.14 -1.25 -4.40
C TYR A 237 14.36 -1.84 -3.71
N HIS A 238 15.46 -2.00 -4.43
CA HIS A 238 16.67 -2.68 -3.94
C HIS A 238 16.33 -4.08 -3.39
N GLN A 239 15.57 -4.81 -4.18
CA GLN A 239 15.09 -6.16 -3.89
C GLN A 239 15.51 -7.14 -4.98
N ASP A 240 15.47 -8.43 -4.65
CA ASP A 240 15.62 -9.49 -5.64
C ASP A 240 14.45 -9.47 -6.61
N PRO A 241 14.68 -9.32 -7.93
CA PRO A 241 13.59 -9.30 -8.92
C PRO A 241 12.71 -10.55 -8.90
N ARG A 242 13.24 -11.70 -8.46
CA ARG A 242 12.47 -12.95 -8.37
C ARG A 242 11.31 -12.84 -7.39
N LEU A 243 11.48 -12.09 -6.32
CA LEU A 243 10.43 -11.87 -5.31
C LEU A 243 9.26 -11.08 -5.90
N LEU A 244 9.54 -9.95 -6.54
CA LEU A 244 8.51 -9.13 -7.16
C LEU A 244 7.82 -9.86 -8.30
N ARG A 245 8.59 -10.61 -9.11
CA ARG A 245 8.06 -11.47 -10.16
C ARG A 245 7.09 -12.52 -9.62
N PHE A 246 7.44 -13.18 -8.53
CA PHE A 246 6.59 -14.16 -7.86
C PHE A 246 5.26 -13.55 -7.43
N VAL A 247 5.30 -12.44 -6.70
CA VAL A 247 4.11 -11.82 -6.12
C VAL A 247 3.16 -11.24 -7.19
N LEU A 248 3.70 -10.79 -8.31
CA LEU A 248 2.90 -10.20 -9.38
C LEU A 248 2.29 -11.24 -10.35
N SER A 249 2.68 -12.51 -10.24
CA SER A 249 2.28 -13.56 -11.17
C SER A 249 1.66 -14.80 -10.52
N LYS A 250 1.83 -15.02 -9.22
CA LYS A 250 1.42 -16.28 -8.57
C LYS A 250 0.55 -16.05 -7.32
N PRO A 251 -0.77 -15.95 -7.46
CA PRO A 251 -1.52 -15.88 -8.73
C PRO A 251 -1.49 -14.47 -9.33
N PRO A 252 -1.86 -14.30 -10.63
CA PRO A 252 -1.87 -12.98 -11.29
C PRO A 252 -2.82 -11.97 -10.65
N ASP A 253 -3.87 -12.43 -9.97
CA ASP A 253 -4.84 -11.57 -9.29
C ASP A 253 -4.54 -11.35 -7.79
N ARG A 254 -3.34 -11.70 -7.33
CA ARG A 254 -2.91 -11.43 -5.95
C ARG A 254 -2.98 -9.93 -5.64
N VAL A 255 -2.60 -9.09 -6.61
CA VAL A 255 -2.72 -7.64 -6.56
C VAL A 255 -3.30 -7.12 -7.88
N THR A 256 -4.14 -6.09 -7.82
CA THR A 256 -4.75 -5.47 -8.99
C THR A 256 -4.60 -3.96 -8.96
N TYR A 257 -4.41 -3.36 -10.13
CA TYR A 257 -4.07 -1.95 -10.30
C TYR A 257 -5.03 -1.16 -11.19
N SER A 258 -6.10 -1.78 -11.72
CA SER A 258 -6.95 -1.13 -12.71
C SER A 258 -8.13 -0.34 -12.14
N ASN A 259 -8.54 -0.61 -10.89
CA ASN A 259 -9.72 -0.03 -10.28
C ASN A 259 -9.33 0.79 -9.03
N LEU A 260 -8.68 1.93 -9.27
CA LEU A 260 -8.02 2.73 -8.25
C LEU A 260 -8.65 4.10 -8.05
N MET A 261 -9.81 4.37 -8.66
CA MET A 261 -10.57 5.59 -8.42
C MET A 261 -11.13 5.61 -6.99
N LEU A 262 -11.18 6.79 -6.38
CA LEU A 262 -11.75 6.94 -5.05
C LEU A 262 -13.26 6.68 -5.05
N ALA A 263 -13.72 5.82 -4.15
CA ALA A 263 -15.12 5.54 -3.92
C ALA A 263 -15.44 5.71 -2.44
N GLN A 264 -16.45 6.51 -2.12
CA GLN A 264 -16.82 6.81 -0.74
C GLN A 264 -17.11 5.55 0.07
N LYS A 265 -17.73 4.55 -0.55
CA LYS A 265 -18.05 3.27 0.09
C LYS A 265 -16.82 2.57 0.67
N ASP A 266 -15.69 2.60 -0.04
CA ASP A 266 -14.45 1.97 0.44
C ASP A 266 -13.96 2.61 1.75
N PHE A 267 -14.08 3.93 1.84
CA PHE A 267 -13.63 4.68 3.02
C PHE A 267 -14.63 4.63 4.18
N GLU A 268 -15.92 4.47 3.90
CA GLU A 268 -16.94 4.25 4.92
C GLU A 268 -16.70 2.92 5.65
N GLU A 269 -16.28 1.88 4.93
CA GLU A 269 -15.92 0.58 5.51
C GLU A 269 -14.68 0.71 6.42
N ILE A 270 -13.66 1.44 5.97
CA ILE A 270 -12.45 1.72 6.78
C ILE A 270 -12.82 2.49 8.04
N GLU A 271 -13.61 3.56 7.90
CA GLU A 271 -14.03 4.40 9.03
C GLU A 271 -14.77 3.59 10.08
N ALA A 272 -15.74 2.77 9.67
CA ALA A 272 -16.52 1.96 10.59
C ALA A 272 -15.63 1.04 11.45
N LEU A 273 -14.71 0.33 10.84
CA LEU A 273 -13.77 -0.54 11.56
C LEU A 273 -12.78 0.25 12.41
N ALA A 274 -12.30 1.39 11.90
CA ALA A 274 -11.34 2.23 12.61
C ALA A 274 -11.96 2.85 13.86
N LEU A 275 -13.22 3.24 13.82
CA LEU A 275 -13.95 3.72 14.99
C LEU A 275 -14.15 2.62 16.03
N GLU A 276 -14.57 1.42 15.61
CA GLU A 276 -14.73 0.28 16.52
C GLU A 276 -13.41 -0.12 17.16
N ALA A 277 -12.33 -0.14 16.40
CA ALA A 277 -11.00 -0.51 16.89
C ALA A 277 -10.29 0.60 17.67
N GLY A 278 -10.87 1.79 17.75
CA GLY A 278 -10.33 2.91 18.54
C GLY A 278 -9.13 3.61 17.91
N ILE A 279 -8.91 3.47 16.59
CA ILE A 279 -7.83 4.20 15.91
C ILE A 279 -8.26 5.55 15.34
N LEU A 280 -9.56 5.80 15.18
CA LEU A 280 -10.10 7.12 14.91
C LEU A 280 -10.88 7.60 16.14
N GLU A 281 -10.74 8.87 16.46
CA GLU A 281 -11.38 9.47 17.65
C GLU A 281 -12.86 9.80 17.43
N GLY A 282 -13.30 9.86 16.18
CA GLY A 282 -14.68 10.15 15.79
C GLY A 282 -14.83 10.09 14.28
N PRO A 283 -16.08 10.21 13.79
CA PRO A 283 -16.33 10.24 12.36
C PRO A 283 -15.67 11.45 11.70
N ILE A 284 -15.21 11.26 10.47
CA ILE A 284 -14.64 12.32 9.66
C ILE A 284 -15.34 12.30 8.29
N PRO A 285 -15.92 13.41 7.82
CA PRO A 285 -16.57 13.46 6.52
C PRO A 285 -15.60 13.11 5.39
N PHE A 286 -16.06 12.30 4.44
CA PHE A 286 -15.25 11.83 3.30
C PHE A 286 -14.59 13.00 2.55
N GLN A 287 -15.33 14.10 2.36
CA GLN A 287 -14.84 15.28 1.64
C GLN A 287 -13.74 16.05 2.38
N GLU A 288 -13.60 15.87 3.68
CA GLU A 288 -12.54 16.54 4.44
C GLU A 288 -11.15 15.97 4.15
N TYR A 289 -11.05 14.67 3.90
CA TYR A 289 -9.76 14.01 3.69
C TYR A 289 -9.55 13.52 2.26
N THR A 290 -10.49 13.77 1.34
CA THR A 290 -10.36 13.36 -0.06
C THR A 290 -10.60 14.52 -1.01
N ASP A 291 -9.94 14.45 -2.18
CA ASP A 291 -10.30 15.25 -3.36
C ASP A 291 -10.50 14.28 -4.51
N THR A 292 -11.77 14.00 -4.85
CA THR A 292 -12.15 13.02 -5.87
C THR A 292 -11.98 13.54 -7.29
N SER A 293 -11.77 14.86 -7.46
CA SER A 293 -11.73 15.48 -8.79
C SER A 293 -10.60 14.93 -9.67
N PHE A 294 -9.46 14.59 -9.07
CA PHE A 294 -8.31 14.06 -9.79
C PHE A 294 -8.58 12.63 -10.30
N SER A 295 -9.14 11.76 -9.46
CA SER A 295 -9.45 10.39 -9.86
C SER A 295 -10.61 10.34 -10.87
N GLU A 296 -11.59 11.23 -10.77
CA GLU A 296 -12.69 11.33 -11.74
C GLU A 296 -12.18 11.62 -13.15
N LYS A 297 -11.15 12.46 -13.28
CA LYS A 297 -10.54 12.80 -14.58
C LYS A 297 -9.77 11.62 -15.20
N THR A 298 -9.47 10.56 -14.44
CA THR A 298 -8.83 9.35 -14.98
C THR A 298 -9.82 8.40 -15.64
N GLN A 299 -11.11 8.67 -15.55
CA GLN A 299 -12.16 7.83 -16.13
C GLN A 299 -11.96 7.70 -17.63
N GLY A 300 -11.85 6.45 -18.12
CA GLY A 300 -11.59 6.19 -19.53
C GLY A 300 -10.16 6.40 -20.00
N ILE A 301 -9.22 6.71 -19.08
CA ILE A 301 -7.81 6.90 -19.45
C ILE A 301 -7.22 5.59 -20.00
N GLU A 302 -6.42 5.70 -21.06
CA GLU A 302 -5.75 4.56 -21.67
C GLU A 302 -4.47 4.18 -20.91
N PRO A 303 -4.08 2.88 -20.87
CA PRO A 303 -2.78 2.49 -20.34
C PRO A 303 -1.65 3.15 -21.14
N TYR A 304 -0.46 3.25 -20.52
CA TYR A 304 0.71 3.68 -21.27
C TYR A 304 0.90 2.81 -22.51
N GLN A 305 1.13 3.46 -23.66
CA GLN A 305 1.41 2.81 -24.94
C GLN A 305 2.91 2.66 -25.09
N TRP A 306 3.46 1.71 -24.36
CA TRP A 306 4.89 1.44 -24.32
C TRP A 306 5.15 -0.04 -24.10
N ASN A 307 6.08 -0.61 -24.87
CA ASN A 307 6.51 -2.00 -24.74
C ASN A 307 8.02 -2.06 -24.54
N PRO A 308 8.49 -2.58 -23.40
CA PRO A 308 9.93 -2.82 -23.20
C PRO A 308 10.44 -3.78 -24.27
N GLY A 309 11.61 -3.51 -24.86
CA GLY A 309 12.26 -4.40 -25.83
C GLY A 309 11.76 -4.28 -27.28
N LYS A 310 11.01 -3.23 -27.61
CA LYS A 310 10.72 -2.85 -29.00
C LYS A 310 11.35 -1.54 -29.39
#